data_78ee1edd44083c39b5a21aff1ceb4ec5
#
_entry.id   78ee1edd44083c39b5a21aff1ceb4ec5
#
_cell.length_a   1.000
_cell.length_b   1.000
_cell.length_c   1.000
_cell.angle_alpha   90.00
_cell.angle_beta   90.00
_cell.angle_gamma   90.00
#
_symmetry.space_group_name_H-M   'P 1'
#
loop_
_entity.id
_entity.type
_entity.pdbx_description
1 polymer ?
#
loop_
_entity_poly.entity_id
_entity_poly.type
_entity_poly.pdbx_seq_one_letter_code
_entity_poly.pdbx_strand_id
1 'polypeptide(L)'
;MAKHLWRRGNSGWTFQIAIPKAFIKSYGATPFRISLGALSVAEARRRARILAGVATARMGADMSRETVNRGLAEVAAQLEHFAKKETTANFTVLRAGGALDDIDNGDEGLLPESMTVVHEQRLAAARAERAIFRDMRNRLDKIGREIVHDGNDWETERQIYDRTVDRLSQQKPITVNLPILSVAAEEVIVEKEKALTDKSASYIGRLRRAVKAFIGIIGDKKVSEYKPTDVQKYATTLGLLPKTWSTDKRLRDLQPLDIIKRAERIRGLKPISRTTVAEYVAEFRNVWKVIRATHPHDVLSLAHEDLWITLPRSASRPTEREGLSIESLNKFLDVSSRRKRADDRFLPLLGVLTGARLGELVYLQVSDLQKRGNHWTLSLVDDIEDEDGEVVARQLKTDQSRRTIALPDVIFQTGFVDWVQGLKAGTLWPQLFRTERPHATASKRMARLMKSAGVHVELIQTYHSLRHGYKDYLRSMKIDIRTIDLQVGHALDSVSKAYGSKSLRPDEIVTIATLPLPEGLDLSVYRRRPR
;
A
#
# COMPACT_ATOMS: atom_id res chain seq x y z
N MET A 1 20.30 -41.54 -17.43
CA MET A 1 19.11 -41.34 -16.53
C MET A 1 19.47 -41.82 -15.14
N ALA A 2 19.01 -41.14 -14.11
CA ALA A 2 19.28 -41.58 -12.73
C ALA A 2 18.51 -42.89 -12.47
N LYS A 3 19.23 -43.90 -11.94
CA LYS A 3 18.64 -45.15 -11.48
C LYS A 3 17.48 -44.81 -10.51
N HIS A 4 16.29 -45.38 -10.72
CA HIS A 4 15.08 -45.18 -9.90
C HIS A 4 14.27 -43.88 -10.11
N LEU A 5 14.54 -43.05 -11.11
CA LEU A 5 13.74 -41.90 -11.46
C LEU A 5 13.10 -42.02 -12.85
N TRP A 6 11.82 -41.65 -12.90
CA TRP A 6 11.05 -41.62 -14.13
C TRP A 6 10.24 -40.34 -14.24
N ARG A 7 10.09 -39.79 -15.45
CA ARG A 7 9.31 -38.59 -15.74
C ARG A 7 8.56 -38.76 -17.05
N ARG A 8 7.26 -38.51 -17.05
CA ARG A 8 6.41 -38.57 -18.25
C ARG A 8 6.07 -37.16 -18.70
N GLY A 9 6.68 -36.71 -19.79
CA GLY A 9 6.48 -35.37 -20.34
C GLY A 9 6.78 -34.27 -19.31
N ASN A 10 5.91 -33.28 -19.20
CA ASN A 10 6.02 -32.16 -18.23
C ASN A 10 5.45 -32.47 -16.84
N SER A 11 4.97 -33.72 -16.60
CA SER A 11 4.54 -34.14 -15.27
C SER A 11 5.74 -34.22 -14.31
N GLY A 12 5.46 -34.16 -13.01
CA GLY A 12 6.47 -34.25 -11.95
C GLY A 12 7.29 -35.57 -11.99
N TRP A 13 8.25 -35.65 -11.10
CA TRP A 13 9.10 -36.82 -10.94
C TRP A 13 8.37 -37.95 -10.22
N THR A 14 8.68 -39.20 -10.62
CA THR A 14 8.21 -40.41 -9.96
C THR A 14 9.42 -41.24 -9.59
N PHE A 15 9.52 -41.63 -8.33
CA PHE A 15 10.43 -42.67 -7.88
C PHE A 15 9.87 -44.04 -8.29
N GLN A 16 10.71 -44.90 -8.84
CA GLN A 16 10.37 -46.26 -9.18
C GLN A 16 11.53 -47.18 -8.89
N ILE A 17 11.29 -48.26 -8.13
CA ILE A 17 12.28 -49.29 -7.88
C ILE A 17 11.72 -50.66 -8.29
N ALA A 18 12.48 -51.36 -9.14
CA ALA A 18 12.14 -52.73 -9.56
C ALA A 18 12.35 -53.68 -8.37
N ILE A 19 11.52 -54.70 -8.24
CA ILE A 19 11.64 -55.72 -7.22
C ILE A 19 12.73 -56.72 -7.65
N PRO A 20 13.79 -56.94 -6.83
CA PRO A 20 14.81 -57.91 -7.09
C PRO A 20 14.22 -59.32 -7.25
N LYS A 21 14.83 -60.16 -8.12
CA LYS A 21 14.31 -61.51 -8.43
C LYS A 21 14.05 -62.34 -7.18
N ALA A 22 14.90 -62.24 -6.16
CA ALA A 22 14.76 -62.93 -4.89
C ALA A 22 13.46 -62.64 -4.14
N PHE A 23 12.88 -61.44 -4.36
CA PHE A 23 11.69 -60.96 -3.62
C PHE A 23 10.41 -60.98 -4.50
N ILE A 24 10.46 -61.46 -5.75
CA ILE A 24 9.28 -61.47 -6.63
C ILE A 24 8.18 -62.37 -6.06
N LYS A 25 8.51 -63.46 -5.41
CA LYS A 25 7.53 -64.34 -4.77
C LYS A 25 6.73 -63.64 -3.66
N SER A 26 7.39 -62.81 -2.86
CA SER A 26 6.77 -62.09 -1.73
C SER A 26 6.09 -60.81 -2.17
N TYR A 27 6.61 -60.11 -3.15
CA TYR A 27 6.14 -58.75 -3.51
C TYR A 27 5.51 -58.66 -4.93
N GLY A 28 5.57 -59.71 -5.73
CA GLY A 28 5.17 -59.67 -7.12
C GLY A 28 6.20 -58.93 -8.02
N ALA A 29 5.96 -58.94 -9.33
CA ALA A 29 6.89 -58.32 -10.30
C ALA A 29 6.68 -56.82 -10.50
N THR A 30 5.56 -56.26 -10.02
CA THR A 30 5.24 -54.84 -10.21
C THR A 30 6.13 -53.95 -9.36
N PRO A 31 6.83 -52.97 -9.93
CA PRO A 31 7.73 -52.09 -9.15
C PRO A 31 7.00 -51.24 -8.13
N PHE A 32 7.69 -50.85 -7.04
CA PHE A 32 7.22 -49.80 -6.15
C PHE A 32 7.31 -48.45 -6.82
N ARG A 33 6.29 -47.59 -6.67
CA ARG A 33 6.22 -46.26 -7.27
C ARG A 33 5.70 -45.25 -6.28
N ILE A 34 6.39 -44.09 -6.20
CA ILE A 34 5.99 -42.95 -5.36
C ILE A 34 6.11 -41.70 -6.20
N SER A 35 5.07 -40.89 -6.23
CA SER A 35 5.12 -39.54 -6.84
C SER A 35 5.94 -38.61 -5.96
N LEU A 36 6.87 -37.88 -6.60
CA LEU A 36 7.72 -36.87 -5.93
C LEU A 36 7.30 -35.44 -6.27
N GLY A 37 6.35 -35.26 -7.20
CA GLY A 37 5.90 -33.95 -7.64
C GLY A 37 6.89 -33.20 -8.53
N ALA A 38 6.70 -31.90 -8.68
CA ALA A 38 7.55 -31.02 -9.49
C ALA A 38 8.76 -30.59 -8.67
N LEU A 39 9.92 -31.18 -8.95
CA LEU A 39 11.19 -30.93 -8.26
C LEU A 39 12.31 -30.63 -9.26
N SER A 40 13.38 -29.97 -8.77
CA SER A 40 14.64 -29.91 -9.53
C SER A 40 15.22 -31.31 -9.72
N VAL A 41 16.00 -31.51 -10.79
CA VAL A 41 16.66 -32.78 -11.08
C VAL A 41 17.55 -33.25 -9.90
N ALA A 42 18.25 -32.30 -9.28
CA ALA A 42 19.13 -32.58 -8.13
C ALA A 42 18.33 -33.09 -6.92
N GLU A 43 17.25 -32.43 -6.59
CA GLU A 43 16.38 -32.79 -5.47
C GLU A 43 15.64 -34.11 -5.72
N ALA A 44 15.15 -34.33 -6.94
CA ALA A 44 14.54 -35.62 -7.32
C ALA A 44 15.51 -36.76 -7.19
N ARG A 45 16.77 -36.60 -7.65
CA ARG A 45 17.83 -37.59 -7.49
C ARG A 45 18.17 -37.90 -6.03
N ARG A 46 18.20 -36.88 -5.20
CA ARG A 46 18.44 -37.01 -3.77
C ARG A 46 17.34 -37.85 -3.09
N ARG A 47 16.08 -37.47 -3.28
CA ARG A 47 14.92 -38.17 -2.70
C ARG A 47 14.84 -39.63 -3.22
N ALA A 48 15.11 -39.86 -4.49
CA ALA A 48 15.11 -41.20 -5.07
C ALA A 48 16.16 -42.10 -4.45
N ARG A 49 17.34 -41.59 -4.09
CA ARG A 49 18.39 -42.38 -3.39
C ARG A 49 17.92 -42.79 -2.00
N ILE A 50 17.35 -41.88 -1.22
CA ILE A 50 16.84 -42.16 0.13
C ILE A 50 15.73 -43.22 0.06
N LEU A 51 14.76 -43.06 -0.86
CA LEU A 51 13.65 -44.00 -1.03
C LEU A 51 14.12 -45.37 -1.51
N ALA A 52 15.15 -45.42 -2.34
CA ALA A 52 15.74 -46.68 -2.77
C ALA A 52 16.38 -47.47 -1.62
N GLY A 53 17.10 -46.77 -0.75
CA GLY A 53 17.64 -47.37 0.49
C GLY A 53 16.53 -47.91 1.39
N VAL A 54 15.50 -47.10 1.67
CA VAL A 54 14.34 -47.51 2.47
C VAL A 54 13.62 -48.73 1.87
N ALA A 55 13.39 -48.74 0.56
CA ALA A 55 12.74 -49.86 -0.11
C ALA A 55 13.56 -51.15 0.01
N THR A 56 14.88 -51.04 -0.18
CA THR A 56 15.79 -52.18 -0.10
C THR A 56 15.82 -52.77 1.30
N ALA A 57 15.99 -51.91 2.33
CA ALA A 57 16.02 -52.33 3.73
C ALA A 57 14.69 -53.00 4.14
N ARG A 58 13.55 -52.45 3.77
CA ARG A 58 12.22 -53.00 4.14
C ARG A 58 11.91 -54.29 3.39
N MET A 59 12.34 -54.45 2.17
CA MET A 59 12.24 -55.74 1.45
C MET A 59 13.13 -56.82 2.09
N GLY A 60 14.34 -56.44 2.52
CA GLY A 60 15.24 -57.36 3.26
C GLY A 60 14.71 -57.82 4.61
N ALA A 61 13.87 -57.02 5.26
CA ALA A 61 13.22 -57.35 6.53
C ALA A 61 11.91 -58.17 6.36
N ASP A 62 11.64 -58.70 5.22
CA ASP A 62 10.47 -59.52 4.87
C ASP A 62 9.11 -58.95 5.26
N MET A 63 8.96 -57.61 5.15
CA MET A 63 7.72 -56.89 5.43
C MET A 63 6.70 -57.10 4.28
N SER A 64 5.41 -56.93 4.57
CA SER A 64 4.38 -57.02 3.53
C SER A 64 4.53 -55.87 2.49
N ARG A 65 4.09 -56.14 1.23
CA ARG A 65 4.08 -55.12 0.19
C ARG A 65 3.39 -53.83 0.58
N GLU A 66 2.29 -53.94 1.34
CA GLU A 66 1.53 -52.79 1.82
C GLU A 66 2.34 -51.98 2.85
N THR A 67 3.05 -52.64 3.75
CA THR A 67 3.93 -52.04 4.76
C THR A 67 5.09 -51.31 4.10
N VAL A 68 5.70 -51.91 3.06
CA VAL A 68 6.77 -51.23 2.29
C VAL A 68 6.25 -50.00 1.58
N ASN A 69 5.07 -50.08 0.91
CA ASN A 69 4.46 -48.95 0.22
C ASN A 69 4.12 -47.81 1.20
N ARG A 70 3.51 -48.13 2.36
CA ARG A 70 3.15 -47.16 3.37
C ARG A 70 4.41 -46.44 3.87
N GLY A 71 5.43 -47.17 4.21
CA GLY A 71 6.67 -46.57 4.69
C GLY A 71 7.42 -45.73 3.65
N LEU A 72 7.37 -46.10 2.38
CA LEU A 72 7.90 -45.27 1.30
C LEU A 72 7.11 -43.96 1.18
N ALA A 73 5.78 -44.02 1.29
CA ALA A 73 4.92 -42.83 1.24
C ALA A 73 5.17 -41.92 2.46
N GLU A 74 5.33 -42.48 3.67
CA GLU A 74 5.65 -41.74 4.88
C GLU A 74 6.98 -41.00 4.76
N VAL A 75 8.04 -41.67 4.32
CA VAL A 75 9.36 -41.06 4.11
C VAL A 75 9.30 -39.98 3.05
N ALA A 76 8.60 -40.21 1.94
CA ALA A 76 8.42 -39.20 0.89
C ALA A 76 7.70 -37.94 1.41
N ALA A 77 6.65 -38.10 2.21
CA ALA A 77 5.92 -37.01 2.84
C ALA A 77 6.80 -36.23 3.85
N GLN A 78 7.63 -36.93 4.63
CA GLN A 78 8.58 -36.31 5.54
C GLN A 78 9.62 -35.48 4.78
N LEU A 79 10.22 -36.03 3.72
CA LEU A 79 11.18 -35.30 2.89
C LEU A 79 10.57 -34.06 2.25
N GLU A 80 9.30 -34.11 1.87
CA GLU A 80 8.58 -32.95 1.36
C GLU A 80 8.35 -31.91 2.46
N HIS A 81 7.93 -32.34 3.62
CA HIS A 81 7.71 -31.46 4.78
C HIS A 81 8.99 -30.70 5.19
N PHE A 82 10.12 -31.41 5.26
CA PHE A 82 11.42 -30.77 5.58
C PHE A 82 11.86 -29.80 4.51
N ALA A 83 11.70 -30.15 3.23
CA ALA A 83 12.05 -29.25 2.14
C ALA A 83 11.19 -27.97 2.15
N LYS A 84 9.91 -28.07 2.45
CA LYS A 84 9.02 -26.91 2.60
C LYS A 84 9.47 -26.03 3.76
N LYS A 85 9.79 -26.59 4.93
CA LYS A 85 10.31 -25.84 6.08
C LYS A 85 11.66 -25.18 5.80
N GLU A 86 12.58 -25.88 5.18
CA GLU A 86 13.88 -25.32 4.77
C GLU A 86 13.71 -24.16 3.78
N THR A 87 12.80 -24.30 2.80
CA THR A 87 12.48 -23.23 1.84
C THR A 87 11.89 -22.02 2.57
N THR A 88 11.01 -22.24 3.52
CA THR A 88 10.41 -21.15 4.34
C THR A 88 11.49 -20.44 5.16
N ALA A 89 12.36 -21.18 5.86
CA ALA A 89 13.45 -20.60 6.62
C ALA A 89 14.47 -19.84 5.73
N ASN A 90 14.80 -20.38 4.54
CA ASN A 90 15.63 -19.69 3.56
C ASN A 90 15.01 -18.39 3.08
N PHE A 91 13.72 -18.43 2.76
CA PHE A 91 12.98 -17.26 2.29
C PHE A 91 12.91 -16.18 3.38
N THR A 92 12.75 -16.59 4.64
CA THR A 92 12.73 -15.67 5.78
C THR A 92 14.09 -14.99 5.98
N VAL A 93 15.19 -15.76 5.89
CA VAL A 93 16.55 -15.20 5.99
C VAL A 93 16.85 -14.22 4.84
N LEU A 94 16.48 -14.58 3.59
CA LEU A 94 16.66 -13.71 2.44
C LEU A 94 15.82 -12.42 2.56
N ARG A 95 14.59 -12.55 3.03
CA ARG A 95 13.69 -11.41 3.19
C ARG A 95 14.12 -10.48 4.34
N ALA A 96 14.65 -11.04 5.42
CA ALA A 96 15.21 -10.27 6.52
C ALA A 96 16.53 -9.58 6.10
N GLY A 97 17.39 -10.27 5.31
CA GLY A 97 18.60 -9.69 4.72
C GLY A 97 18.27 -8.54 3.75
N GLY A 98 17.30 -8.72 2.85
CA GLY A 98 16.87 -7.68 1.92
C GLY A 98 16.25 -6.46 2.64
N ALA A 99 15.56 -6.65 3.75
CA ALA A 99 15.06 -5.54 4.56
C ALA A 99 16.18 -4.75 5.26
N LEU A 100 17.30 -5.41 5.57
CA LEU A 100 18.50 -4.74 6.12
C LEU A 100 19.30 -4.02 5.02
N ASP A 101 19.37 -4.58 3.82
CA ASP A 101 19.99 -3.95 2.65
C ASP A 101 19.24 -2.67 2.22
N ASP A 102 17.91 -2.66 2.37
CA ASP A 102 17.07 -1.46 2.13
C ASP A 102 17.29 -0.37 3.19
N ILE A 103 17.65 -0.75 4.43
CA ILE A 103 18.03 0.18 5.52
C ILE A 103 19.41 0.81 5.25
N ASP A 104 20.39 0.01 4.80
CA ASP A 104 21.75 0.50 4.45
C ASP A 104 21.74 1.43 3.22
N ASN A 105 20.73 1.38 2.38
CA ASN A 105 20.59 2.23 1.20
C ASN A 105 19.87 3.58 1.42
N GLY A 106 19.78 4.07 2.65
CA GLY A 106 19.33 5.44 2.96
C GLY A 106 17.96 5.58 3.61
N ASP A 107 17.33 4.49 3.99
CA ASP A 107 16.08 4.47 4.78
C ASP A 107 16.40 4.20 6.28
N GLU A 108 17.52 4.74 6.76
CA GLU A 108 17.87 4.71 8.18
C GLU A 108 16.74 5.33 9.01
N GLY A 109 16.09 4.53 9.84
CA GLY A 109 15.10 5.03 10.81
C GLY A 109 13.70 4.43 10.71
N LEU A 110 13.47 3.39 9.92
CA LEU A 110 12.14 2.80 9.77
C LEU A 110 11.74 1.83 10.88
N LEU A 111 12.67 1.36 11.71
CA LEU A 111 12.39 0.42 12.81
C LEU A 111 12.83 1.00 14.16
N PRO A 112 12.00 0.92 15.21
CA PRO A 112 12.40 1.24 16.58
C PRO A 112 13.59 0.41 17.03
N GLU A 113 14.45 0.97 17.89
CA GLU A 113 15.63 0.28 18.43
C GLU A 113 15.26 -1.02 19.14
N SER A 114 14.14 -1.05 19.86
CA SER A 114 13.55 -2.25 20.46
C SER A 114 13.15 -3.31 19.41
N MET A 115 12.69 -2.88 18.24
CA MET A 115 12.32 -3.76 17.13
C MET A 115 13.55 -4.27 16.36
N THR A 116 14.63 -3.51 16.29
CA THR A 116 15.89 -3.94 15.67
C THR A 116 16.50 -5.11 16.46
N VAL A 117 16.54 -5.02 17.78
CA VAL A 117 17.03 -6.13 18.65
C VAL A 117 16.17 -7.40 18.49
N VAL A 118 14.85 -7.26 18.45
CA VAL A 118 13.94 -8.40 18.22
C VAL A 118 14.12 -8.98 16.83
N HIS A 119 14.35 -8.14 15.82
CA HIS A 119 14.60 -8.56 14.44
C HIS A 119 15.91 -9.33 14.32
N GLU A 120 17.01 -8.85 14.93
CA GLU A 120 18.29 -9.55 14.96
C GLU A 120 18.21 -10.90 15.67
N GLN A 121 17.53 -10.97 16.82
CA GLN A 121 17.30 -12.23 17.53
C GLN A 121 16.55 -13.23 16.66
N ARG A 122 15.57 -12.80 15.88
CA ARG A 122 14.80 -13.67 14.99
C ARG A 122 15.57 -14.06 13.74
N LEU A 123 16.39 -13.17 13.20
CA LEU A 123 17.29 -13.49 12.11
C LEU A 123 18.29 -14.57 12.56
N ALA A 124 18.83 -14.45 13.79
CA ALA A 124 19.68 -15.45 14.39
C ALA A 124 18.94 -16.79 14.60
N ALA A 125 17.69 -16.77 15.09
CA ALA A 125 16.86 -17.95 15.25
C ALA A 125 16.54 -18.62 13.89
N ALA A 126 16.17 -17.85 12.87
CA ALA A 126 15.93 -18.37 11.53
C ALA A 126 17.19 -18.95 10.87
N ARG A 127 18.37 -18.34 11.11
CA ARG A 127 19.65 -18.89 10.66
C ARG A 127 19.99 -20.21 11.37
N ALA A 128 19.73 -20.30 12.68
CA ALA A 128 19.91 -21.52 13.46
C ALA A 128 18.97 -22.64 12.99
N GLU A 129 17.69 -22.34 12.78
CA GLU A 129 16.70 -23.28 12.24
C GLU A 129 17.12 -23.79 10.83
N ARG A 130 17.57 -22.88 9.96
CA ARG A 130 18.12 -23.24 8.65
C ARG A 130 19.33 -24.16 8.75
N ALA A 131 20.22 -23.92 9.70
CA ALA A 131 21.40 -24.77 9.92
C ALA A 131 20.99 -26.17 10.38
N ILE A 132 20.01 -26.28 11.29
CA ILE A 132 19.44 -27.54 11.77
C ILE A 132 18.83 -28.34 10.60
N PHE A 133 18.00 -27.73 9.77
CA PHE A 133 17.39 -28.41 8.60
C PHE A 133 18.44 -28.82 7.58
N ARG A 134 19.50 -28.04 7.39
CA ARG A 134 20.62 -28.42 6.50
C ARG A 134 21.39 -29.60 7.04
N ASP A 135 21.71 -29.62 8.34
CA ASP A 135 22.40 -30.74 8.98
C ASP A 135 21.56 -32.02 8.92
N MET A 136 20.27 -31.91 9.21
CA MET A 136 19.33 -33.03 9.12
C MET A 136 19.23 -33.58 7.71
N ARG A 137 19.20 -32.72 6.68
CA ARG A 137 19.23 -33.12 5.29
C ARG A 137 20.52 -33.85 4.93
N ASN A 138 21.67 -33.35 5.40
CA ASN A 138 22.96 -33.97 5.17
C ASN A 138 23.06 -35.36 5.83
N ARG A 139 22.50 -35.52 7.04
CA ARG A 139 22.42 -36.81 7.74
C ARG A 139 21.53 -37.79 6.98
N LEU A 140 20.33 -37.35 6.49
CA LEU A 140 19.46 -38.18 5.66
C LEU A 140 20.15 -38.63 4.37
N ASP A 141 20.93 -37.74 3.75
CA ASP A 141 21.74 -38.05 2.55
C ASP A 141 22.85 -39.07 2.86
N LYS A 142 23.46 -38.97 4.07
CA LYS A 142 24.47 -39.91 4.54
C LYS A 142 23.84 -41.29 4.80
N ILE A 143 22.75 -41.34 5.55
CA ILE A 143 21.95 -42.53 5.78
C ILE A 143 21.53 -43.20 4.45
N GLY A 144 21.02 -42.45 3.50
CA GLY A 144 20.64 -42.97 2.18
C GLY A 144 21.81 -43.51 1.36
N ARG A 145 23.06 -43.07 1.64
CA ARG A 145 24.28 -43.59 1.04
C ARG A 145 24.78 -44.88 1.73
N GLU A 146 24.72 -44.89 3.05
CA GLU A 146 25.16 -46.00 3.87
C GLU A 146 24.24 -47.22 3.78
N ILE A 147 22.91 -47.03 3.77
CA ILE A 147 21.92 -48.11 3.55
C ILE A 147 22.10 -48.79 2.15
N VAL A 148 22.62 -48.07 1.18
CA VAL A 148 22.93 -48.66 -0.14
C VAL A 148 24.21 -49.52 -0.10
N HIS A 149 25.08 -49.32 0.88
CA HIS A 149 26.36 -50.01 1.04
C HIS A 149 26.37 -51.14 2.05
N ASP A 150 25.71 -50.98 3.21
CA ASP A 150 25.73 -51.94 4.30
C ASP A 150 24.30 -52.26 4.77
N GLY A 151 23.82 -53.45 4.44
CA GLY A 151 22.43 -53.90 4.66
C GLY A 151 22.02 -54.21 6.09
N ASN A 152 22.66 -53.68 7.16
CA ASN A 152 22.47 -54.28 8.47
C ASN A 152 22.13 -53.41 9.67
N ASP A 153 21.90 -52.10 9.57
CA ASP A 153 21.66 -51.31 10.81
C ASP A 153 20.52 -50.29 10.76
N TRP A 154 19.45 -50.65 10.07
CA TRP A 154 18.24 -49.80 9.92
C TRP A 154 17.57 -49.50 11.28
N GLU A 155 17.55 -50.41 12.21
CA GLU A 155 16.81 -50.25 13.46
C GLU A 155 17.50 -49.25 14.40
N THR A 156 18.81 -49.23 14.46
CA THR A 156 19.62 -48.26 15.20
C THR A 156 19.51 -46.86 14.58
N GLU A 157 19.50 -46.75 13.25
CA GLU A 157 19.40 -45.48 12.55
C GLU A 157 17.99 -44.90 12.65
N ARG A 158 16.96 -45.73 12.65
CA ARG A 158 15.59 -45.31 12.92
C ARG A 158 15.46 -44.73 14.32
N GLN A 159 16.05 -45.36 15.33
CA GLN A 159 16.04 -44.84 16.69
C GLN A 159 16.78 -43.50 16.83
N ILE A 160 17.90 -43.31 16.12
CA ILE A 160 18.64 -42.06 16.06
C ILE A 160 17.78 -40.97 15.37
N TYR A 161 17.10 -41.32 14.28
CA TYR A 161 16.19 -40.42 13.58
C TYR A 161 15.01 -40.00 14.47
N ASP A 162 14.32 -40.97 15.07
CA ASP A 162 13.17 -40.73 15.95
C ASP A 162 13.58 -39.87 17.16
N ARG A 163 14.73 -40.17 17.80
CA ARG A 163 15.28 -39.33 18.88
C ARG A 163 15.65 -37.93 18.43
N THR A 164 16.12 -37.77 17.21
CA THR A 164 16.47 -36.43 16.67
C THR A 164 15.22 -35.63 16.36
N VAL A 165 14.20 -36.25 15.79
CA VAL A 165 12.88 -35.64 15.55
C VAL A 165 12.22 -35.28 16.88
N ASP A 166 12.24 -36.16 17.86
CA ASP A 166 11.70 -35.92 19.21
C ASP A 166 12.44 -34.78 19.91
N ARG A 167 13.76 -34.72 19.81
CA ARG A 167 14.56 -33.63 20.38
C ARG A 167 14.27 -32.29 19.72
N LEU A 168 14.04 -32.28 18.42
CA LEU A 168 13.67 -31.07 17.67
C LEU A 168 12.23 -30.64 17.95
N SER A 169 11.31 -31.60 18.12
CA SER A 169 9.92 -31.31 18.50
C SER A 169 9.76 -30.88 19.96
N GLN A 170 10.70 -31.28 20.83
CA GLN A 170 10.76 -30.89 22.25
C GLN A 170 11.51 -29.58 22.49
N GLN A 171 12.20 -29.02 21.49
CA GLN A 171 12.63 -27.62 21.57
C GLN A 171 11.38 -26.77 21.64
N LYS A 172 11.01 -26.33 22.85
CA LYS A 172 9.95 -25.37 23.06
C LYS A 172 10.18 -24.22 22.06
N PRO A 173 9.16 -23.84 21.26
CA PRO A 173 9.29 -22.63 20.47
C PRO A 173 9.73 -21.54 21.44
N ILE A 174 10.74 -20.76 21.06
CA ILE A 174 11.13 -19.58 21.83
C ILE A 174 9.86 -18.74 21.92
N THR A 175 9.21 -18.78 23.08
CA THR A 175 8.01 -17.99 23.34
C THR A 175 8.45 -16.54 23.42
N VAL A 176 8.59 -15.90 22.27
CA VAL A 176 8.74 -14.46 22.22
C VAL A 176 7.45 -13.88 22.80
N ASN A 177 7.56 -13.14 23.88
CA ASN A 177 6.40 -12.47 24.46
C ASN A 177 6.00 -11.32 23.53
N LEU A 178 5.14 -11.64 22.57
CA LEU A 178 4.71 -10.68 21.55
C LEU A 178 3.85 -9.59 22.18
N PRO A 179 4.04 -8.33 21.76
CA PRO A 179 3.27 -7.21 22.27
C PRO A 179 1.79 -7.31 21.86
N ILE A 180 0.93 -6.62 22.60
CA ILE A 180 -0.44 -6.34 22.16
C ILE A 180 -0.44 -5.33 21.03
N LEU A 181 -1.50 -5.32 20.22
CA LEU A 181 -1.57 -4.49 19.01
C LEU A 181 -1.43 -3.00 19.29
N SER A 182 -2.03 -2.50 20.36
CA SER A 182 -1.93 -1.08 20.71
C SER A 182 -0.49 -0.62 20.92
N VAL A 183 0.33 -1.44 21.56
CA VAL A 183 1.75 -1.16 21.81
C VAL A 183 2.54 -1.24 20.50
N ALA A 184 2.45 -2.37 19.79
CA ALA A 184 3.18 -2.56 18.55
C ALA A 184 2.83 -1.52 17.47
N ALA A 185 1.55 -1.13 17.39
CA ALA A 185 1.11 -0.15 16.41
C ALA A 185 1.58 1.27 16.76
N GLU A 186 1.57 1.66 18.04
CA GLU A 186 2.04 2.98 18.43
C GLU A 186 3.54 3.12 18.22
N GLU A 187 4.35 2.08 18.49
CA GLU A 187 5.77 2.07 18.17
C GLU A 187 6.02 2.35 16.67
N VAL A 188 5.31 1.63 15.78
CA VAL A 188 5.40 1.84 14.33
C VAL A 188 4.96 3.24 13.93
N ILE A 189 3.92 3.78 14.55
CA ILE A 189 3.38 5.09 14.22
C ILE A 189 4.34 6.20 14.69
N VAL A 190 4.91 6.08 15.89
CA VAL A 190 5.89 7.02 16.43
C VAL A 190 7.15 7.07 15.55
N GLU A 191 7.65 5.93 15.10
CA GLU A 191 8.79 5.91 14.17
C GLU A 191 8.47 6.56 12.82
N LYS A 192 7.28 6.26 12.27
CA LYS A 192 6.82 6.97 11.07
C LYS A 192 6.69 8.48 11.29
N GLU A 193 6.27 8.91 12.47
CA GLU A 193 6.13 10.32 12.82
C GLU A 193 7.49 11.02 12.88
N LYS A 194 8.53 10.37 13.45
CA LYS A 194 9.91 10.88 13.47
C LYS A 194 10.53 10.98 12.08
N ALA A 195 10.28 9.98 11.22
CA ALA A 195 10.83 9.92 9.86
C ALA A 195 10.14 10.90 8.89
N LEU A 196 8.96 11.40 9.23
CA LEU A 196 8.16 12.24 8.35
C LEU A 196 8.27 13.72 8.77
N THR A 197 8.45 14.58 7.78
CA THR A 197 8.39 16.04 7.97
C THR A 197 6.99 16.51 8.33
N ASP A 198 6.81 17.76 8.80
CA ASP A 198 5.55 18.39 9.26
C ASP A 198 4.30 18.17 8.38
N LYS A 199 4.49 17.85 7.10
CA LYS A 199 3.40 17.56 6.14
C LYS A 199 2.58 16.31 6.47
N SER A 200 3.07 15.47 7.35
CA SER A 200 2.55 14.12 7.60
C SER A 200 1.62 14.00 8.81
N ALA A 201 1.44 15.03 9.61
CA ALA A 201 0.56 15.00 10.80
C ALA A 201 -0.86 14.48 10.47
N SER A 202 -1.40 14.85 9.29
CA SER A 202 -2.69 14.35 8.82
C SER A 202 -2.66 12.85 8.50
N TYR A 203 -1.56 12.34 7.93
CA TYR A 203 -1.37 10.93 7.62
C TYR A 203 -1.23 10.11 8.91
N ILE A 204 -0.39 10.55 9.83
CA ILE A 204 -0.21 9.93 11.14
C ILE A 204 -1.55 9.85 11.90
N GLY A 205 -2.31 10.95 11.90
CA GLY A 205 -3.64 10.98 12.49
C GLY A 205 -4.62 9.97 11.84
N ARG A 206 -4.48 9.67 10.55
CA ARG A 206 -5.27 8.62 9.88
C ARG A 206 -4.86 7.23 10.34
N LEU A 207 -3.55 6.93 10.41
CA LEU A 207 -3.04 5.65 10.91
C LEU A 207 -3.55 5.36 12.32
N ARG A 208 -3.39 6.33 13.25
CA ARG A 208 -3.90 6.21 14.63
C ARG A 208 -5.40 5.94 14.67
N ARG A 209 -6.19 6.64 13.84
CA ARG A 209 -7.65 6.41 13.78
C ARG A 209 -7.99 5.02 13.24
N ALA A 210 -7.29 4.53 12.23
CA ALA A 210 -7.52 3.21 11.67
C ALA A 210 -7.20 2.11 12.68
N VAL A 211 -6.07 2.20 13.38
CA VAL A 211 -5.70 1.26 14.45
C VAL A 211 -6.67 1.33 15.62
N LYS A 212 -7.02 2.54 16.09
CA LYS A 212 -8.01 2.72 17.18
C LYS A 212 -9.36 2.11 16.82
N ALA A 213 -9.83 2.31 15.60
CA ALA A 213 -11.08 1.72 15.12
C ALA A 213 -11.00 0.19 15.03
N PHE A 214 -9.86 -0.37 14.57
CA PHE A 214 -9.64 -1.80 14.52
C PHE A 214 -9.68 -2.42 15.92
N ILE A 215 -8.93 -1.86 16.85
CA ILE A 215 -8.92 -2.30 18.26
C ILE A 215 -10.31 -2.21 18.88
N GLY A 216 -11.03 -1.11 18.65
CA GLY A 216 -12.37 -0.92 19.20
C GLY A 216 -13.43 -1.89 18.63
N ILE A 217 -13.19 -2.48 17.47
CA ILE A 217 -14.10 -3.44 16.82
C ILE A 217 -13.71 -4.89 17.11
N ILE A 218 -12.43 -5.19 17.09
CA ILE A 218 -11.90 -6.56 17.17
C ILE A 218 -11.39 -6.90 18.57
N GLY A 219 -10.95 -5.90 19.32
CA GLY A 219 -10.28 -6.03 20.61
C GLY A 219 -8.77 -5.86 20.50
N ASP A 220 -8.13 -5.50 21.61
CA ASP A 220 -6.70 -5.37 21.74
C ASP A 220 -6.10 -6.69 22.22
N LYS A 221 -5.44 -7.41 21.33
CA LYS A 221 -4.89 -8.76 21.56
C LYS A 221 -3.40 -8.76 21.22
N LYS A 222 -2.69 -9.85 21.57
CA LYS A 222 -1.35 -10.08 21.07
C LYS A 222 -1.35 -10.16 19.55
N VAL A 223 -0.30 -9.61 18.92
CA VAL A 223 -0.23 -9.54 17.45
C VAL A 223 -0.27 -10.91 16.76
N SER A 224 0.05 -11.99 17.46
CA SER A 224 -0.06 -13.38 16.97
C SER A 224 -1.48 -13.95 16.96
N GLU A 225 -2.44 -13.32 17.65
CA GLU A 225 -3.79 -13.85 17.82
C GLU A 225 -4.77 -13.39 16.75
N TYR A 226 -4.38 -12.41 15.93
CA TYR A 226 -5.24 -11.89 14.86
C TYR A 226 -5.27 -12.81 13.65
N LYS A 227 -6.45 -12.91 13.04
CA LYS A 227 -6.73 -13.75 11.88
C LYS A 227 -7.16 -12.91 10.69
N PRO A 228 -7.01 -13.40 9.44
CA PRO A 228 -7.52 -12.74 8.24
C PRO A 228 -9.01 -12.38 8.33
N THR A 229 -9.81 -13.23 8.98
CA THR A 229 -11.26 -13.00 9.20
C THR A 229 -11.54 -11.76 10.06
N ASP A 230 -10.61 -11.35 10.93
CA ASP A 230 -10.76 -10.15 11.75
C ASP A 230 -10.74 -8.88 10.88
N VAL A 231 -9.96 -8.87 9.80
CA VAL A 231 -9.93 -7.73 8.86
C VAL A 231 -11.25 -7.63 8.09
N GLN A 232 -11.85 -8.76 7.68
CA GLN A 232 -13.18 -8.76 7.07
C GLN A 232 -14.26 -8.29 8.05
N LYS A 233 -14.21 -8.76 9.31
CA LYS A 233 -15.11 -8.31 10.37
C LYS A 233 -14.96 -6.80 10.61
N TYR A 234 -13.72 -6.31 10.65
CA TYR A 234 -13.41 -4.88 10.74
C TYR A 234 -14.06 -4.08 9.61
N ALA A 235 -13.83 -4.47 8.35
CA ALA A 235 -14.39 -3.79 7.19
C ALA A 235 -15.93 -3.78 7.21
N THR A 236 -16.56 -4.92 7.56
CA THR A 236 -18.01 -5.05 7.63
C THR A 236 -18.60 -4.14 8.72
N THR A 237 -17.99 -4.11 9.89
CA THR A 237 -18.46 -3.29 11.03
C THR A 237 -18.23 -1.81 10.79
N LEU A 238 -17.11 -1.42 10.17
CA LEU A 238 -16.87 -0.03 9.73
C LEU A 238 -18.01 0.49 8.85
N GLY A 239 -18.52 -0.33 7.93
CA GLY A 239 -19.60 0.07 7.04
C GLY A 239 -20.94 0.38 7.73
N LEU A 240 -21.06 0.10 9.02
CA LEU A 240 -22.21 0.47 9.85
C LEU A 240 -22.02 1.79 10.60
N LEU A 241 -20.77 2.28 10.70
CA LEU A 241 -20.49 3.53 11.41
C LEU A 241 -21.03 4.75 10.64
N PRO A 242 -21.60 5.74 11.33
CA PRO A 242 -22.00 7.00 10.71
C PRO A 242 -20.79 7.76 10.15
N LYS A 243 -20.97 8.49 9.06
CA LYS A 243 -19.89 9.30 8.46
C LYS A 243 -19.25 10.29 9.45
N THR A 244 -20.02 10.82 10.37
CA THR A 244 -19.60 11.82 11.37
C THR A 244 -19.17 11.21 12.71
N TRP A 245 -19.00 9.89 12.80
CA TRP A 245 -18.78 9.19 14.06
C TRP A 245 -17.62 9.75 14.91
N SER A 246 -16.55 10.22 14.27
CA SER A 246 -15.37 10.78 14.96
C SER A 246 -15.46 12.27 15.25
N THR A 247 -16.46 12.98 14.71
CA THR A 247 -16.61 14.43 14.83
C THR A 247 -17.91 14.86 15.52
N ASP A 248 -18.93 14.01 15.51
CA ASP A 248 -20.21 14.26 16.20
C ASP A 248 -20.00 14.15 17.71
N LYS A 249 -20.30 15.23 18.44
CA LYS A 249 -20.15 15.31 19.90
C LYS A 249 -20.92 14.22 20.67
N ARG A 250 -21.98 13.66 20.06
CA ARG A 250 -22.81 12.60 20.65
C ARG A 250 -22.20 11.21 20.50
N LEU A 251 -21.19 11.05 19.62
CA LEU A 251 -20.66 9.75 19.18
C LEU A 251 -19.15 9.60 19.39
N ARG A 252 -18.38 10.68 19.23
CA ARG A 252 -16.91 10.66 19.13
C ARG A 252 -16.19 10.04 20.32
N ASP A 253 -16.82 10.07 21.50
CA ASP A 253 -16.23 9.60 22.75
C ASP A 253 -16.65 8.14 23.09
N LEU A 254 -17.49 7.53 22.24
CA LEU A 254 -17.95 6.15 22.38
C LEU A 254 -17.05 5.15 21.63
N GLN A 255 -17.10 3.89 22.05
CA GLN A 255 -16.48 2.81 21.30
C GLN A 255 -17.26 2.50 20.01
N PRO A 256 -16.61 2.03 18.94
CA PRO A 256 -17.27 1.81 17.63
C PRO A 256 -18.54 0.98 17.69
N LEU A 257 -18.59 -0.08 18.49
CA LEU A 257 -19.78 -0.91 18.63
C LEU A 257 -20.95 -0.19 19.35
N ASP A 258 -20.64 0.67 20.31
CA ASP A 258 -21.66 1.48 20.99
C ASP A 258 -22.14 2.63 20.12
N ILE A 259 -21.24 3.17 19.27
CA ILE A 259 -21.63 4.15 18.24
C ILE A 259 -22.68 3.57 17.30
N ILE A 260 -22.51 2.34 16.84
CA ILE A 260 -23.48 1.67 15.94
C ILE A 260 -24.84 1.59 16.62
N LYS A 261 -24.89 1.07 17.84
CA LYS A 261 -26.15 0.98 18.63
C LYS A 261 -26.78 2.36 18.87
N ARG A 262 -25.97 3.38 19.13
CA ARG A 262 -26.44 4.76 19.37
C ARG A 262 -26.94 5.40 18.09
N ALA A 263 -26.26 5.15 16.97
CA ALA A 263 -26.60 5.69 15.66
C ALA A 263 -27.97 5.23 15.14
N GLU A 264 -28.38 4.01 15.45
CA GLU A 264 -29.72 3.47 15.10
C GLU A 264 -30.86 4.33 15.65
N ARG A 265 -30.62 5.00 16.78
CA ARG A 265 -31.59 5.88 17.45
C ARG A 265 -31.56 7.33 16.96
N ILE A 266 -30.62 7.68 16.09
CA ILE A 266 -30.44 9.05 15.58
C ILE A 266 -30.83 9.09 14.10
N ARG A 267 -31.94 9.76 13.78
CA ARG A 267 -32.40 9.91 12.40
C ARG A 267 -31.42 10.75 11.57
N GLY A 268 -31.26 10.41 10.29
CA GLY A 268 -30.52 11.19 9.30
C GLY A 268 -29.02 10.96 9.27
N LEU A 269 -28.46 10.08 10.11
CA LEU A 269 -27.05 9.69 10.02
C LEU A 269 -26.83 8.75 8.81
N LYS A 270 -25.93 9.14 7.92
CA LYS A 270 -25.53 8.31 6.79
C LYS A 270 -24.29 7.50 7.15
N PRO A 271 -24.19 6.22 6.77
CA PRO A 271 -23.00 5.40 7.00
C PRO A 271 -21.81 5.94 6.21
N ILE A 272 -20.60 5.56 6.61
CA ILE A 272 -19.38 5.91 5.88
C ILE A 272 -19.40 5.31 4.47
N SER A 273 -18.64 5.90 3.55
CA SER A 273 -18.58 5.42 2.17
C SER A 273 -17.70 4.18 2.05
N ARG A 274 -17.94 3.36 1.01
CA ARG A 274 -17.09 2.22 0.68
C ARG A 274 -15.63 2.62 0.49
N THR A 275 -15.38 3.78 -0.14
CA THR A 275 -14.03 4.33 -0.28
C THR A 275 -13.39 4.58 1.08
N THR A 276 -14.14 5.17 2.03
CA THR A 276 -13.64 5.41 3.39
C THR A 276 -13.35 4.10 4.12
N VAL A 277 -14.20 3.07 3.98
CA VAL A 277 -13.91 1.73 4.53
C VAL A 277 -12.61 1.18 3.97
N ALA A 278 -12.43 1.26 2.64
CA ALA A 278 -11.21 0.79 1.98
C ALA A 278 -9.96 1.55 2.46
N GLU A 279 -10.06 2.87 2.66
CA GLU A 279 -8.97 3.69 3.21
C GLU A 279 -8.59 3.26 4.64
N TYR A 280 -9.56 3.07 5.53
CA TYR A 280 -9.30 2.59 6.89
C TYR A 280 -8.60 1.22 6.91
N VAL A 281 -9.07 0.31 6.06
CA VAL A 281 -8.44 -1.02 5.94
C VAL A 281 -7.02 -0.92 5.39
N ALA A 282 -6.79 -0.07 4.37
CA ALA A 282 -5.46 0.13 3.80
C ALA A 282 -4.49 0.76 4.82
N GLU A 283 -4.94 1.77 5.56
CA GLU A 283 -4.15 2.43 6.60
C GLU A 283 -3.80 1.49 7.75
N PHE A 284 -4.74 0.66 8.21
CA PHE A 284 -4.45 -0.40 9.18
C PHE A 284 -3.42 -1.39 8.63
N ARG A 285 -3.59 -1.85 7.39
CA ARG A 285 -2.66 -2.79 6.75
C ARG A 285 -1.25 -2.21 6.60
N ASN A 286 -1.11 -0.91 6.38
CA ASN A 286 0.19 -0.26 6.30
C ASN A 286 0.96 -0.32 7.63
N VAL A 287 0.27 -0.20 8.77
CA VAL A 287 0.86 -0.41 10.10
C VAL A 287 1.14 -1.89 10.32
N TRP A 288 0.17 -2.75 10.02
CA TRP A 288 0.31 -4.20 10.18
C TRP A 288 1.45 -4.80 9.36
N LYS A 289 1.71 -4.28 8.16
CA LYS A 289 2.82 -4.72 7.31
C LYS A 289 4.18 -4.55 8.01
N VAL A 290 4.37 -3.45 8.73
CA VAL A 290 5.60 -3.21 9.49
C VAL A 290 5.67 -4.14 10.70
N ILE A 291 4.58 -4.25 11.50
CA ILE A 291 4.52 -5.18 12.63
C ILE A 291 4.86 -6.61 12.18
N ARG A 292 4.31 -7.05 11.05
CA ARG A 292 4.61 -8.37 10.50
C ARG A 292 6.06 -8.50 10.03
N ALA A 293 6.65 -7.46 9.46
CA ALA A 293 8.05 -7.50 9.03
C ALA A 293 9.00 -7.73 10.20
N THR A 294 8.67 -7.20 11.38
CA THR A 294 9.45 -7.45 12.62
C THR A 294 9.16 -8.82 13.23
N HIS A 295 8.01 -9.44 12.91
CA HIS A 295 7.56 -10.72 13.49
C HIS A 295 7.08 -11.70 12.39
N PRO A 296 7.92 -12.09 11.44
CA PRO A 296 7.48 -12.77 10.21
C PRO A 296 6.97 -14.21 10.45
N HIS A 297 7.38 -14.87 11.54
CA HIS A 297 6.99 -16.24 11.85
C HIS A 297 5.72 -16.36 12.69
N ASP A 298 5.47 -15.38 13.56
CA ASP A 298 4.42 -15.46 14.57
C ASP A 298 3.20 -14.60 14.22
N VAL A 299 3.36 -13.68 13.26
CA VAL A 299 2.30 -12.76 12.86
C VAL A 299 1.81 -13.10 11.46
N LEU A 300 0.53 -13.45 11.36
CA LEU A 300 -0.11 -13.79 10.09
C LEU A 300 -0.15 -12.58 9.15
N SER A 301 -0.16 -12.85 7.85
CA SER A 301 -0.33 -11.83 6.84
C SER A 301 -1.78 -11.33 6.82
N LEU A 302 -2.04 -10.21 7.45
CA LEU A 302 -3.31 -9.47 7.32
C LEU A 302 -3.23 -8.39 6.24
N ALA A 303 -2.01 -8.13 5.73
CA ALA A 303 -1.73 -7.12 4.72
C ALA A 303 -1.58 -7.71 3.31
N HIS A 304 -1.72 -9.03 3.14
CA HIS A 304 -1.47 -9.71 1.88
C HIS A 304 -2.43 -9.25 0.79
N GLU A 305 -1.91 -9.12 -0.44
CA GLU A 305 -2.70 -8.76 -1.62
C GLU A 305 -3.80 -9.79 -1.93
N ASP A 306 -3.58 -11.06 -1.53
CA ASP A 306 -4.53 -12.17 -1.69
C ASP A 306 -5.69 -12.16 -0.68
N LEU A 307 -5.66 -11.31 0.35
CA LEU A 307 -6.77 -11.14 1.26
C LEU A 307 -7.87 -10.32 0.59
N TRP A 308 -8.73 -11.01 -0.11
CA TRP A 308 -9.90 -10.42 -0.73
C TRP A 308 -10.89 -9.93 0.34
N ILE A 309 -10.97 -8.59 0.50
CA ILE A 309 -11.94 -7.99 1.42
C ILE A 309 -13.17 -7.54 0.64
N THR A 310 -14.30 -8.10 1.00
CA THR A 310 -15.58 -7.67 0.46
C THR A 310 -16.03 -6.40 1.18
N LEU A 311 -16.13 -5.29 0.44
CA LEU A 311 -16.65 -4.05 1.00
C LEU A 311 -18.14 -4.19 1.33
N PRO A 312 -18.57 -3.75 2.53
CA PRO A 312 -19.91 -4.00 3.02
C PRO A 312 -20.96 -3.26 2.19
N ARG A 313 -22.09 -3.91 1.96
CA ARG A 313 -23.25 -3.30 1.27
C ARG A 313 -23.89 -2.18 2.08
N SER A 314 -23.74 -2.22 3.43
CA SER A 314 -24.19 -1.18 4.35
C SER A 314 -23.48 0.16 4.16
N ALA A 315 -22.22 0.14 3.70
CA ALA A 315 -21.49 1.38 3.41
C ALA A 315 -22.10 2.10 2.19
N SER A 316 -22.19 3.43 2.28
CA SER A 316 -22.75 4.25 1.22
C SER A 316 -21.89 4.17 -0.07
N ARG A 317 -22.54 4.29 -1.22
CA ARG A 317 -21.81 4.41 -2.48
C ARG A 317 -20.97 5.69 -2.48
N PRO A 318 -19.80 5.70 -3.15
CA PRO A 318 -19.06 6.94 -3.36
C PRO A 318 -19.96 7.96 -4.07
N THR A 319 -19.89 9.20 -3.63
CA THR A 319 -20.58 10.30 -4.32
C THR A 319 -19.74 10.66 -5.55
N GLU A 320 -20.30 10.54 -6.74
CA GLU A 320 -19.68 11.03 -7.95
C GLU A 320 -19.64 12.56 -7.90
N ARG A 321 -18.50 13.13 -8.26
CA ARG A 321 -18.29 14.56 -8.31
C ARG A 321 -18.35 14.99 -9.75
N GLU A 322 -19.21 15.95 -10.03
CA GLU A 322 -19.37 16.52 -11.35
C GLU A 322 -18.70 17.90 -11.44
N GLY A 323 -18.32 18.31 -12.63
CA GLY A 323 -17.96 19.70 -12.93
C GLY A 323 -19.15 20.62 -12.69
N LEU A 324 -18.91 21.92 -12.53
CA LEU A 324 -19.96 22.92 -12.53
C LEU A 324 -20.41 23.21 -13.97
N SER A 325 -21.72 23.41 -14.16
CA SER A 325 -22.24 23.92 -15.43
C SER A 325 -21.70 25.33 -15.73
N ILE A 326 -21.67 25.75 -16.99
CA ILE A 326 -21.23 27.10 -17.40
C ILE A 326 -22.04 28.19 -16.69
N GLU A 327 -23.34 28.01 -16.53
CA GLU A 327 -24.18 28.91 -15.76
C GLU A 327 -23.72 29.02 -14.29
N SER A 328 -23.41 27.89 -13.65
CA SER A 328 -22.91 27.88 -12.29
C SER A 328 -21.53 28.52 -12.17
N LEU A 329 -20.65 28.30 -13.16
CA LEU A 329 -19.34 28.96 -13.21
C LEU A 329 -19.51 30.48 -13.34
N ASN A 330 -20.38 30.97 -14.20
CA ASN A 330 -20.65 32.40 -14.37
C ASN A 330 -21.19 33.04 -13.07
N LYS A 331 -22.14 32.37 -12.39
CA LYS A 331 -22.64 32.83 -11.07
C LYS A 331 -21.52 32.93 -10.03
N PHE A 332 -20.64 31.93 -10.00
CA PHE A 332 -19.53 31.87 -9.07
C PHE A 332 -18.50 32.98 -9.36
N LEU A 333 -18.14 33.16 -10.62
CA LEU A 333 -17.21 34.19 -11.06
C LEU A 333 -17.79 35.61 -10.85
N ASP A 334 -19.08 35.85 -11.09
CA ASP A 334 -19.70 37.12 -10.82
C ASP A 334 -19.64 37.49 -9.34
N VAL A 335 -20.02 36.58 -8.44
CA VAL A 335 -19.94 36.79 -6.99
C VAL A 335 -18.51 37.06 -6.52
N SER A 336 -17.52 36.30 -7.05
CA SER A 336 -16.12 36.44 -6.66
C SER A 336 -15.47 37.70 -7.24
N SER A 337 -15.79 38.09 -8.46
CA SER A 337 -15.26 39.31 -9.12
C SER A 337 -15.53 40.60 -8.32
N ARG A 338 -16.62 40.62 -7.56
CA ARG A 338 -17.03 41.78 -6.73
C ARG A 338 -16.33 41.84 -5.38
N ARG A 339 -15.51 40.85 -5.03
CA ARG A 339 -14.85 40.81 -3.72
C ARG A 339 -13.61 41.71 -3.69
N LYS A 340 -13.47 42.48 -2.59
CA LYS A 340 -12.31 43.37 -2.36
C LYS A 340 -11.04 42.59 -2.04
N ARG A 341 -11.16 41.46 -1.34
CA ARG A 341 -10.02 40.60 -1.02
C ARG A 341 -9.56 39.83 -2.24
N ALA A 342 -8.26 39.89 -2.52
CA ALA A 342 -7.67 39.27 -3.69
C ALA A 342 -7.84 37.75 -3.71
N ASP A 343 -7.72 37.07 -2.55
CA ASP A 343 -7.91 35.63 -2.43
C ASP A 343 -9.36 35.21 -2.78
N ASP A 344 -10.39 35.98 -2.33
CA ASP A 344 -11.79 35.71 -2.68
C ASP A 344 -12.08 36.02 -4.16
N ARG A 345 -11.35 36.98 -4.75
CA ARG A 345 -11.51 37.40 -6.14
C ARG A 345 -10.83 36.46 -7.12
N PHE A 346 -9.56 36.14 -6.92
CA PHE A 346 -8.73 35.49 -7.90
C PHE A 346 -8.55 33.96 -7.71
N LEU A 347 -8.72 33.40 -6.50
CA LEU A 347 -8.68 31.94 -6.35
C LEU A 347 -9.77 31.22 -7.14
N PRO A 348 -11.04 31.72 -7.17
CA PRO A 348 -12.06 31.17 -8.06
C PRO A 348 -11.69 31.23 -9.54
N LEU A 349 -11.22 32.38 -10.01
CA LEU A 349 -10.78 32.59 -11.38
C LEU A 349 -9.69 31.61 -11.80
N LEU A 350 -8.62 31.52 -10.99
CA LEU A 350 -7.51 30.59 -11.24
C LEU A 350 -7.98 29.12 -11.21
N GLY A 351 -8.86 28.78 -10.29
CA GLY A 351 -9.44 27.44 -10.23
C GLY A 351 -10.20 27.05 -11.50
N VAL A 352 -10.98 27.98 -12.05
CA VAL A 352 -11.74 27.78 -13.30
C VAL A 352 -10.80 27.68 -14.50
N LEU A 353 -9.79 28.55 -14.58
CA LEU A 353 -8.93 28.67 -15.75
C LEU A 353 -7.77 27.68 -15.80
N THR A 354 -7.43 27.01 -14.68
CA THR A 354 -6.25 26.14 -14.61
C THR A 354 -6.56 24.73 -14.14
N GLY A 355 -7.67 24.52 -13.46
CA GLY A 355 -7.96 23.25 -12.79
C GLY A 355 -6.97 22.89 -11.69
N ALA A 356 -6.13 23.83 -11.23
CA ALA A 356 -5.16 23.60 -10.15
C ALA A 356 -5.85 23.29 -8.82
N ARG A 357 -5.17 22.55 -7.94
CA ARG A 357 -5.70 22.29 -6.59
C ARG A 357 -5.70 23.59 -5.79
N LEU A 358 -6.73 23.78 -4.96
CA LEU A 358 -6.80 24.96 -4.10
C LEU A 358 -5.53 25.14 -3.26
N GLY A 359 -4.96 24.06 -2.73
CA GLY A 359 -3.72 24.12 -1.96
C GLY A 359 -2.52 24.60 -2.77
N GLU A 360 -2.45 24.27 -4.05
CA GLU A 360 -1.40 24.75 -4.95
C GLU A 360 -1.53 26.26 -5.18
N LEU A 361 -2.75 26.75 -5.39
CA LEU A 361 -3.03 28.18 -5.60
C LEU A 361 -2.87 29.02 -4.32
N VAL A 362 -3.13 28.44 -3.15
CA VAL A 362 -2.98 29.12 -1.85
C VAL A 362 -1.51 29.44 -1.53
N TYR A 363 -0.59 28.59 -1.97
CA TYR A 363 0.84 28.76 -1.72
C TYR A 363 1.59 29.43 -2.88
N LEU A 364 0.88 30.16 -3.76
CA LEU A 364 1.51 30.95 -4.82
C LEU A 364 2.22 32.18 -4.28
N GLN A 365 3.38 32.44 -4.87
CA GLN A 365 4.18 33.64 -4.64
C GLN A 365 4.18 34.53 -5.90
N VAL A 366 4.60 35.78 -5.74
CA VAL A 366 4.75 36.73 -6.85
C VAL A 366 5.73 36.20 -7.90
N SER A 367 6.84 35.58 -7.47
CA SER A 367 7.86 34.97 -8.32
C SER A 367 7.36 33.78 -9.15
N ASP A 368 6.24 33.16 -8.75
CA ASP A 368 5.68 32.02 -9.47
C ASP A 368 5.02 32.44 -10.79
N LEU A 369 4.58 33.71 -10.90
CA LEU A 369 4.03 34.23 -12.16
C LEU A 369 5.18 34.54 -13.12
N GLN A 370 5.38 33.70 -14.10
CA GLN A 370 6.48 33.77 -15.06
C GLN A 370 5.97 33.88 -16.49
N LYS A 371 6.71 34.60 -17.33
CA LYS A 371 6.44 34.68 -18.75
C LYS A 371 7.33 33.67 -19.49
N ARG A 372 6.73 32.79 -20.29
CA ARG A 372 7.44 31.85 -21.15
C ARG A 372 7.06 32.13 -22.62
N GLY A 373 8.00 32.70 -23.35
CA GLY A 373 7.70 33.30 -24.65
C GLY A 373 6.69 34.44 -24.49
N ASN A 374 5.56 34.36 -25.18
CA ASN A 374 4.50 35.35 -25.08
C ASN A 374 3.38 35.00 -24.09
N HIS A 375 3.47 33.83 -23.43
CA HIS A 375 2.40 33.29 -22.59
C HIS A 375 2.77 33.32 -21.10
N TRP A 376 1.77 33.50 -20.26
CA TRP A 376 1.95 33.49 -18.81
C TRP A 376 1.81 32.07 -18.23
N THR A 377 2.59 31.79 -17.24
CA THR A 377 2.59 30.50 -16.52
C THR A 377 2.69 30.73 -15.02
N LEU A 378 2.24 29.74 -14.25
CA LEU A 378 2.51 29.65 -12.81
C LEU A 378 3.53 28.52 -12.57
N SER A 379 4.68 28.84 -11.98
CA SER A 379 5.71 27.87 -11.63
C SER A 379 5.49 27.37 -10.19
N LEU A 380 5.25 26.08 -10.04
CA LEU A 380 5.20 25.41 -8.73
C LEU A 380 6.46 24.59 -8.47
N VAL A 381 7.54 24.87 -9.18
CA VAL A 381 8.78 24.06 -9.14
C VAL A 381 9.60 24.38 -7.92
N ASP A 382 9.79 25.68 -7.66
CA ASP A 382 10.70 26.15 -6.62
C ASP A 382 10.04 26.13 -5.24
N ASP A 383 10.85 26.05 -4.21
CA ASP A 383 10.42 26.24 -2.83
C ASP A 383 10.05 27.71 -2.59
N ILE A 384 9.36 27.98 -1.51
CA ILE A 384 8.84 29.31 -1.21
C ILE A 384 9.73 30.02 -0.19
N GLU A 385 9.83 31.34 -0.30
CA GLU A 385 10.39 32.18 0.76
C GLU A 385 9.27 32.55 1.73
N ASP A 386 9.51 32.41 3.02
CA ASP A 386 8.60 32.87 4.07
C ASP A 386 8.74 34.39 4.32
N GLU A 387 8.04 34.91 5.32
CA GLU A 387 8.05 36.34 5.66
C GLU A 387 9.42 36.80 6.18
N ASP A 388 10.24 35.89 6.68
CA ASP A 388 11.59 36.12 7.20
C ASP A 388 12.69 35.94 6.12
N GLY A 389 12.32 35.54 4.89
CA GLY A 389 13.23 35.28 3.78
C GLY A 389 13.87 33.90 3.82
N GLU A 390 13.44 33.02 4.71
CA GLU A 390 13.92 31.65 4.76
C GLU A 390 13.23 30.79 3.71
N VAL A 391 14.01 29.91 3.06
CA VAL A 391 13.49 29.00 2.05
C VAL A 391 12.77 27.83 2.73
N VAL A 392 11.47 27.78 2.56
CA VAL A 392 10.61 26.73 3.11
C VAL A 392 10.08 25.85 2.00
N ALA A 393 10.13 24.54 2.21
CA ALA A 393 9.63 23.59 1.24
C ALA A 393 8.15 23.85 0.89
N ARG A 394 7.85 24.01 -0.40
CA ARG A 394 6.47 24.22 -0.87
C ARG A 394 5.58 23.05 -0.44
N GLN A 395 4.50 23.35 0.28
CA GLN A 395 3.57 22.34 0.76
C GLN A 395 2.70 21.77 -0.38
N LEU A 396 3.25 20.87 -1.17
CA LEU A 396 2.57 20.17 -2.24
C LEU A 396 2.18 18.77 -1.81
N LYS A 397 1.06 18.26 -2.32
CA LYS A 397 0.53 16.94 -1.93
C LYS A 397 1.40 15.78 -2.43
N THR A 398 2.06 15.95 -3.57
CA THR A 398 2.92 14.95 -4.22
C THR A 398 4.02 15.66 -5.00
N ASP A 399 5.11 14.97 -5.33
CA ASP A 399 6.20 15.51 -6.15
C ASP A 399 5.73 15.89 -7.57
N GLN A 400 4.72 15.19 -8.11
CA GLN A 400 4.10 15.55 -9.39
C GLN A 400 3.35 16.89 -9.34
N SER A 401 3.14 17.43 -8.15
CA SER A 401 2.59 18.79 -8.00
C SER A 401 3.62 19.87 -8.29
N ARG A 402 4.95 19.55 -8.27
CA ARG A 402 6.02 20.45 -8.73
C ARG A 402 6.00 20.51 -10.25
N ARG A 403 5.40 21.55 -10.78
CA ARG A 403 5.20 21.71 -12.23
C ARG A 403 4.97 23.15 -12.63
N THR A 404 5.02 23.40 -13.93
CA THR A 404 4.54 24.63 -14.54
C THR A 404 3.10 24.47 -14.99
N ILE A 405 2.24 25.44 -14.71
CA ILE A 405 0.84 25.51 -15.12
C ILE A 405 0.75 26.61 -16.17
N ALA A 406 0.28 26.29 -17.37
CA ALA A 406 -0.01 27.27 -18.40
C ALA A 406 -1.29 28.07 -18.06
N LEU A 407 -1.27 29.37 -18.22
CA LEU A 407 -2.43 30.25 -18.08
C LEU A 407 -3.03 30.54 -19.45
N PRO A 408 -4.35 30.46 -19.62
CA PRO A 408 -4.99 30.96 -20.85
C PRO A 408 -4.71 32.43 -21.04
N ASP A 409 -4.43 32.86 -22.30
CA ASP A 409 -4.05 34.26 -22.62
C ASP A 409 -5.12 35.27 -22.21
N VAL A 410 -6.37 34.85 -22.15
CA VAL A 410 -7.48 35.65 -21.63
C VAL A 410 -7.29 36.13 -20.20
N ILE A 411 -6.41 35.51 -19.41
CA ILE A 411 -6.08 35.89 -18.01
C ILE A 411 -5.63 37.35 -17.94
N PHE A 412 -4.94 37.84 -18.98
CA PHE A 412 -4.49 39.22 -19.06
C PHE A 412 -5.65 40.23 -18.98
N GLN A 413 -6.79 39.88 -19.56
CA GLN A 413 -7.96 40.75 -19.58
C GLN A 413 -8.69 40.82 -18.23
N THR A 414 -8.36 39.96 -17.28
CA THR A 414 -9.00 39.88 -15.96
C THR A 414 -8.37 40.83 -14.92
N GLY A 415 -7.24 41.46 -15.27
CA GLY A 415 -6.45 42.29 -14.35
C GLY A 415 -5.67 41.50 -13.30
N PHE A 416 -5.63 40.15 -13.39
CA PHE A 416 -4.87 39.32 -12.47
C PHE A 416 -3.38 39.55 -12.63
N VAL A 417 -2.87 39.54 -13.88
CA VAL A 417 -1.44 39.74 -14.16
C VAL A 417 -0.98 41.11 -13.68
N ASP A 418 -1.69 42.18 -14.05
CA ASP A 418 -1.36 43.53 -13.62
C ASP A 418 -1.36 43.68 -12.10
N TRP A 419 -2.33 43.04 -11.43
CA TRP A 419 -2.39 43.02 -9.98
C TRP A 419 -1.17 42.34 -9.36
N VAL A 420 -0.74 41.14 -9.87
CA VAL A 420 0.45 40.43 -9.37
C VAL A 420 1.71 41.25 -9.61
N GLN A 421 1.87 41.86 -10.81
CA GLN A 421 3.02 42.71 -11.14
C GLN A 421 3.11 43.97 -10.28
N GLY A 422 1.99 44.41 -9.72
CA GLY A 422 1.95 45.52 -8.76
C GLY A 422 2.30 45.16 -7.32
N LEU A 423 2.49 43.85 -7.03
CA LEU A 423 2.86 43.39 -5.70
C LEU A 423 4.38 43.40 -5.51
N LYS A 424 4.83 43.53 -4.24
CA LYS A 424 6.18 43.23 -3.82
C LYS A 424 6.39 41.71 -3.76
N ALA A 425 7.63 41.25 -3.57
CA ALA A 425 7.91 39.84 -3.36
C ALA A 425 7.07 39.20 -2.23
N GLY A 426 7.01 37.89 -2.19
CA GLY A 426 6.32 37.12 -1.18
C GLY A 426 5.00 36.48 -1.67
N THR A 427 4.17 36.06 -0.72
CA THR A 427 2.91 35.35 -1.03
C THR A 427 1.88 36.24 -1.72
N LEU A 428 1.14 35.68 -2.69
CA LEU A 428 0.00 36.39 -3.32
C LEU A 428 -1.14 36.67 -2.34
N TRP A 429 -1.26 35.91 -1.24
CA TRP A 429 -2.41 35.98 -0.35
C TRP A 429 -2.03 36.24 1.11
N PRO A 430 -1.36 37.35 1.46
CA PRO A 430 -0.82 37.59 2.80
C PRO A 430 -1.89 37.49 3.90
N GLN A 431 -3.14 37.80 3.60
CA GLN A 431 -4.23 37.71 4.56
C GLN A 431 -4.63 36.27 4.91
N LEU A 432 -4.33 35.28 4.08
CA LEU A 432 -4.52 33.86 4.40
C LEU A 432 -3.42 33.36 5.34
N PHE A 433 -2.20 33.82 5.14
CA PHE A 433 -1.02 33.40 5.93
C PHE A 433 -1.01 33.99 7.36
N ARG A 434 -1.88 34.93 7.67
CA ARG A 434 -2.14 35.35 9.06
C ARG A 434 -2.89 34.30 9.88
N THR A 435 -3.24 33.16 9.30
CA THR A 435 -3.91 32.05 9.97
C THR A 435 -2.99 30.84 10.03
N GLU A 436 -3.03 30.07 11.11
CA GLU A 436 -2.22 28.85 11.28
C GLU A 436 -2.40 27.83 10.13
N ARG A 437 -3.54 27.86 9.47
CA ARG A 437 -3.89 26.88 8.40
C ARG A 437 -4.44 27.58 7.16
N PRO A 438 -3.61 28.24 6.36
CA PRO A 438 -4.02 29.04 5.18
C PRO A 438 -4.93 28.27 4.22
N HIS A 439 -4.57 27.02 3.88
CA HIS A 439 -5.36 26.17 3.00
C HIS A 439 -6.75 25.84 3.58
N ALA A 440 -6.84 25.52 4.87
CA ALA A 440 -8.13 25.21 5.50
C ALA A 440 -9.03 26.46 5.55
N THR A 441 -8.43 27.63 5.82
CA THR A 441 -9.12 28.92 5.79
C THR A 441 -9.63 29.25 4.38
N ALA A 442 -8.79 29.12 3.36
CA ALA A 442 -9.17 29.30 1.95
C ALA A 442 -10.32 28.35 1.55
N SER A 443 -10.21 27.07 1.91
CA SER A 443 -11.26 26.07 1.62
C SER A 443 -12.62 26.46 2.22
N LYS A 444 -12.65 26.92 3.47
CA LYS A 444 -13.88 27.41 4.10
C LYS A 444 -14.42 28.65 3.42
N ARG A 445 -13.53 29.57 2.99
CA ARG A 445 -13.93 30.80 2.26
C ARG A 445 -14.52 30.47 0.90
N MET A 446 -13.87 29.61 0.13
CA MET A 446 -14.37 29.16 -1.17
C MET A 446 -15.74 28.48 -1.06
N ALA A 447 -15.93 27.62 -0.06
CA ALA A 447 -17.23 27.00 0.20
C ALA A 447 -18.33 28.05 0.52
N ARG A 448 -18.00 29.10 1.29
CA ARG A 448 -18.94 30.21 1.56
C ARG A 448 -19.26 31.00 0.28
N LEU A 449 -18.26 31.29 -0.54
CA LEU A 449 -18.47 31.98 -1.82
C LEU A 449 -19.36 31.15 -2.76
N MET A 450 -19.11 29.86 -2.88
CA MET A 450 -19.94 28.96 -3.67
C MET A 450 -21.39 28.90 -3.15
N LYS A 451 -21.56 28.89 -1.81
CA LYS A 451 -22.91 28.99 -1.19
C LYS A 451 -23.58 30.32 -1.51
N SER A 452 -22.86 31.43 -1.42
CA SER A 452 -23.42 32.75 -1.74
C SER A 452 -23.77 32.91 -3.23
N ALA A 453 -23.10 32.18 -4.11
CA ALA A 453 -23.41 32.09 -5.53
C ALA A 453 -24.55 31.10 -5.86
N GLY A 454 -25.03 30.34 -4.87
CA GLY A 454 -26.06 29.32 -5.06
C GLY A 454 -25.59 28.08 -5.83
N VAL A 455 -24.27 27.84 -5.88
CA VAL A 455 -23.66 26.76 -6.68
C VAL A 455 -22.99 25.69 -5.83
N HIS A 456 -23.17 25.71 -4.53
CA HIS A 456 -22.59 24.73 -3.62
C HIS A 456 -23.58 23.59 -3.34
N VAL A 457 -23.26 22.41 -3.80
CA VAL A 457 -23.95 21.19 -3.40
C VAL A 457 -22.97 20.36 -2.56
N GLU A 458 -23.34 20.10 -1.31
CA GLU A 458 -22.46 19.42 -0.37
C GLU A 458 -21.98 18.06 -0.93
N LEU A 459 -20.67 17.82 -0.90
CA LEU A 459 -19.98 16.62 -1.40
C LEU A 459 -19.99 16.45 -2.93
N ILE A 460 -20.88 17.08 -3.68
CA ILE A 460 -20.99 16.94 -5.13
C ILE A 460 -20.29 18.10 -5.81
N GLN A 461 -20.73 19.33 -5.52
CA GLN A 461 -20.19 20.55 -6.11
C GLN A 461 -19.40 21.34 -5.06
N THR A 462 -18.11 21.20 -5.12
CA THR A 462 -17.12 21.85 -4.24
C THR A 462 -16.09 22.57 -5.10
N TYR A 463 -15.19 23.33 -4.50
CA TYR A 463 -14.10 23.96 -5.24
C TYR A 463 -13.31 22.94 -6.10
N HIS A 464 -13.16 21.70 -5.64
CA HIS A 464 -12.50 20.64 -6.41
C HIS A 464 -13.24 20.27 -7.71
N SER A 465 -14.54 20.55 -7.79
CA SER A 465 -15.33 20.34 -9.00
C SER A 465 -14.90 21.23 -10.17
N LEU A 466 -14.27 22.39 -9.90
CA LEU A 466 -13.66 23.25 -10.94
C LEU A 466 -12.59 22.47 -11.71
N ARG A 467 -11.80 21.68 -11.02
CA ARG A 467 -10.77 20.84 -11.62
C ARG A 467 -11.36 19.71 -12.47
N HIS A 468 -12.48 19.10 -12.04
CA HIS A 468 -13.17 18.10 -12.84
C HIS A 468 -13.68 18.73 -14.15
N GLY A 469 -14.38 19.85 -14.07
CA GLY A 469 -14.89 20.57 -15.25
C GLY A 469 -13.77 21.04 -16.19
N TYR A 470 -12.67 21.56 -15.65
CA TYR A 470 -11.52 21.96 -16.48
C TYR A 470 -10.87 20.77 -17.19
N LYS A 471 -10.73 19.63 -16.53
CA LYS A 471 -10.20 18.41 -17.14
C LYS A 471 -11.11 17.90 -18.27
N ASP A 472 -12.42 17.93 -18.06
CA ASP A 472 -13.39 17.54 -19.10
C ASP A 472 -13.41 18.52 -20.27
N TYR A 473 -13.23 19.81 -20.01
CA TYR A 473 -13.03 20.82 -21.06
C TYR A 473 -11.78 20.52 -21.89
N LEU A 474 -10.62 20.27 -21.30
CA LEU A 474 -9.40 19.94 -22.04
C LEU A 474 -9.57 18.65 -22.89
N ARG A 475 -10.30 17.66 -22.37
CA ARG A 475 -10.64 16.45 -23.13
C ARG A 475 -11.55 16.74 -24.33
N SER A 476 -12.56 17.60 -24.17
CA SER A 476 -13.44 18.00 -25.26
C SER A 476 -12.69 18.74 -26.38
N MET A 477 -11.62 19.46 -26.00
CA MET A 477 -10.70 20.12 -26.94
C MET A 477 -9.66 19.15 -27.53
N LYS A 478 -9.76 17.83 -27.24
CA LYS A 478 -8.87 16.78 -27.76
C LYS A 478 -7.39 16.99 -27.40
N ILE A 479 -7.14 17.63 -26.28
CA ILE A 479 -5.77 17.77 -25.76
C ILE A 479 -5.25 16.39 -25.34
N ASP A 480 -3.98 16.15 -25.64
CA ASP A 480 -3.30 14.90 -25.26
C ASP A 480 -3.35 14.63 -23.74
N ILE A 481 -3.58 13.37 -23.38
CA ILE A 481 -3.77 12.95 -21.97
C ILE A 481 -2.56 13.33 -21.10
N ARG A 482 -1.33 13.16 -21.63
CA ARG A 482 -0.10 13.54 -20.93
C ARG A 482 -0.09 15.05 -20.64
N THR A 483 -0.41 15.87 -21.61
CA THR A 483 -0.49 17.33 -21.47
C THR A 483 -1.56 17.72 -20.44
N ILE A 484 -2.73 17.09 -20.47
CA ILE A 484 -3.77 17.28 -19.46
C ILE A 484 -3.23 16.93 -18.07
N ASP A 485 -2.61 15.77 -17.90
CA ASP A 485 -2.14 15.31 -16.60
C ASP A 485 -1.00 16.19 -16.06
N LEU A 486 -0.10 16.66 -16.90
CA LEU A 486 0.92 17.64 -16.53
C LEU A 486 0.31 18.98 -16.14
N GLN A 487 -0.62 19.51 -16.90
CA GLN A 487 -1.32 20.76 -16.60
C GLN A 487 -2.02 20.70 -15.24
N VAL A 488 -2.78 19.65 -15.00
CA VAL A 488 -3.54 19.52 -13.76
C VAL A 488 -2.73 18.87 -12.61
N GLY A 489 -1.57 18.28 -12.85
CA GLY A 489 -0.73 17.61 -11.84
C GLY A 489 -1.34 16.29 -11.37
N HIS A 490 -1.67 15.42 -12.31
CA HIS A 490 -1.90 13.99 -12.04
C HIS A 490 -0.61 13.21 -12.24
N ALA A 491 -0.52 12.05 -11.62
CA ALA A 491 0.55 11.13 -11.89
C ALA A 491 0.43 10.63 -13.32
N LEU A 492 1.52 10.67 -14.07
CA LEU A 492 1.62 10.01 -15.36
C LEU A 492 1.58 8.50 -15.17
N ASP A 493 1.04 7.75 -16.14
CA ASP A 493 1.06 6.30 -16.12
C ASP A 493 2.49 5.76 -16.06
N SER A 494 2.65 4.52 -15.58
CA SER A 494 3.95 3.90 -15.31
C SER A 494 4.92 3.93 -16.50
N VAL A 495 4.42 3.78 -17.71
CA VAL A 495 5.22 3.84 -18.96
C VAL A 495 5.63 5.28 -19.27
N SER A 496 4.72 6.24 -19.15
CA SER A 496 5.00 7.66 -19.40
C SER A 496 5.89 8.31 -18.33
N LYS A 497 6.03 7.70 -17.14
CA LYS A 497 6.96 8.16 -16.10
C LYS A 497 8.42 7.91 -16.44
N ALA A 498 8.70 6.83 -17.18
CA ALA A 498 10.06 6.41 -17.52
C ALA A 498 10.66 7.26 -18.65
N TYR A 499 9.83 7.86 -19.50
CA TYR A 499 10.28 8.54 -20.71
C TYR A 499 9.70 9.94 -20.84
N GLY A 500 10.53 10.91 -21.20
CA GLY A 500 10.15 12.28 -21.57
C GLY A 500 10.17 13.30 -20.43
N SER A 501 9.89 14.56 -20.77
CA SER A 501 9.86 15.68 -19.83
C SER A 501 8.77 15.53 -18.79
N LYS A 502 9.08 15.83 -17.53
CA LYS A 502 8.11 15.87 -16.42
C LYS A 502 7.40 17.23 -16.31
N SER A 503 7.66 18.15 -17.23
CA SER A 503 7.06 19.48 -17.31
C SER A 503 6.42 19.68 -18.68
N LEU A 504 5.50 20.62 -18.80
CA LEU A 504 4.95 21.05 -20.08
C LEU A 504 6.07 21.59 -20.99
N ARG A 505 6.06 21.15 -22.23
CA ARG A 505 6.93 21.69 -23.28
C ARG A 505 6.42 23.05 -23.76
N PRO A 506 7.27 23.85 -24.41
CA PRO A 506 6.87 25.16 -24.94
C PRO A 506 5.64 25.11 -25.87
N ASP A 507 5.58 24.10 -26.76
CA ASP A 507 4.44 23.87 -27.67
C ASP A 507 3.16 23.51 -26.91
N GLU A 508 3.25 22.73 -25.85
CA GLU A 508 2.11 22.36 -24.98
C GLU A 508 1.62 23.59 -24.18
N ILE A 509 2.53 24.46 -23.75
CA ILE A 509 2.16 25.74 -23.09
C ILE A 509 1.40 26.63 -24.08
N VAL A 510 1.89 26.78 -25.29
CA VAL A 510 1.20 27.55 -26.34
C VAL A 510 -0.19 26.99 -26.61
N THR A 511 -0.28 25.67 -26.77
CA THR A 511 -1.54 24.97 -27.02
C THR A 511 -2.58 25.28 -25.93
N ILE A 512 -2.22 25.19 -24.65
CA ILE A 512 -3.13 25.47 -23.54
C ILE A 512 -3.46 26.97 -23.45
N ALA A 513 -2.46 27.82 -23.60
CA ALA A 513 -2.62 29.26 -23.47
C ALA A 513 -3.55 29.86 -24.52
N THR A 514 -3.52 29.32 -25.74
CA THR A 514 -4.33 29.80 -26.88
C THR A 514 -5.70 29.12 -27.01
N LEU A 515 -6.04 28.18 -26.12
CA LEU A 515 -7.38 27.56 -26.15
C LEU A 515 -8.48 28.60 -26.00
N PRO A 516 -9.57 28.50 -26.79
CA PRO A 516 -10.74 29.33 -26.57
C PRO A 516 -11.33 29.06 -25.17
N LEU A 517 -12.10 29.99 -24.66
CA LEU A 517 -12.86 29.69 -23.42
C LEU A 517 -14.00 28.69 -23.74
N PRO A 518 -14.44 27.91 -22.74
CA PRO A 518 -15.67 27.15 -22.86
C PRO A 518 -16.81 28.05 -23.32
N GLU A 519 -17.62 27.57 -24.27
CA GLU A 519 -18.72 28.34 -24.82
C GLU A 519 -19.67 28.87 -23.73
N GLY A 520 -19.97 30.17 -23.76
CA GLY A 520 -20.81 30.83 -22.77
C GLY A 520 -20.13 31.21 -21.45
N LEU A 521 -18.84 30.88 -21.24
CA LEU A 521 -18.11 31.35 -20.06
C LEU A 521 -17.76 32.82 -20.17
N ASP A 522 -18.26 33.64 -19.21
CA ASP A 522 -18.10 35.10 -19.21
C ASP A 522 -17.08 35.58 -18.18
N LEU A 523 -15.94 36.12 -18.64
CA LEU A 523 -14.93 36.75 -17.83
C LEU A 523 -15.02 38.30 -17.83
N SER A 524 -15.96 38.89 -18.52
CA SER A 524 -16.13 40.35 -18.59
C SER A 524 -16.40 40.97 -17.23
N VAL A 525 -16.95 40.19 -16.28
CA VAL A 525 -17.19 40.59 -14.90
C VAL A 525 -15.90 40.97 -14.15
N TYR A 526 -14.74 40.47 -14.57
CA TYR A 526 -13.44 40.82 -13.99
C TYR A 526 -12.85 42.12 -14.53
N ARG A 527 -13.30 42.62 -15.69
CA ARG A 527 -12.87 43.91 -16.26
C ARG A 527 -13.43 45.11 -15.47
N ARG A 528 -14.46 44.87 -14.64
CA ARG A 528 -15.04 45.90 -13.77
C ARG A 528 -14.19 46.05 -12.52
N ARG A 529 -13.89 47.33 -12.13
CA ARG A 529 -13.22 47.54 -10.81
C ARG A 529 -14.15 47.05 -9.70
N PRO A 530 -13.61 46.40 -8.64
CA PRO A 530 -14.42 46.01 -7.49
C PRO A 530 -15.02 47.27 -6.85
N ARG A 531 -16.32 47.24 -6.56
CA ARG A 531 -17.03 48.34 -5.87
C ARG A 531 -16.61 48.43 -4.39
#